data_c6e32fd66d2145b73d6f6644a46ec18a
#
_entry.id   c6e32fd66d2145b73d6f6644a46ec18a
#
_cell.length_a   1.000
_cell.length_b   1.000
_cell.length_c   1.000
_cell.angle_alpha   90.00
_cell.angle_beta   90.00
_cell.angle_gamma   90.00
#
_symmetry.space_group_name_H-M   'P 1'
#
loop_
_entity.id
_entity.type
_entity.pdbx_description
1 polymer ?
#
loop_
_entity_poly.entity_id
_entity_poly.type
_entity_poly.pdbx_seq_one_letter_code
_entity_poly.pdbx_strand_id
1 'polypeptide(L)'
;MTALVPVITTKGLAAAFNADNTGLAAKITHIALGEHGRTPSKNEISLTKERLRVPVADGARINDHQIHITAVADSGPAFWVREIGFLLEDGTMLAVWSDVNPLAYKSEGNAVPLLLGFDLVLEALPAQSVTVEGTGANLSLAAWGEQYTATAAAAVDNMARHVGLLFRVMELEKN
;
A
#
# COMPACT_ATOMS: atom_id res chain seq x y z
N MET A 1 7.29 3.84 12.09
CA MET A 1 7.51 3.08 10.84
C MET A 1 8.99 3.11 10.54
N THR A 2 9.55 2.03 10.05
CA THR A 2 10.96 1.99 9.66
C THR A 2 11.07 2.55 8.24
N ALA A 3 11.91 3.58 8.04
CA ALA A 3 12.15 4.13 6.72
C ALA A 3 12.84 3.07 5.84
N LEU A 4 12.33 2.85 4.63
CA LEU A 4 12.97 2.01 3.64
C LEU A 4 13.97 2.84 2.83
N VAL A 5 15.19 2.36 2.76
CA VAL A 5 16.21 2.93 1.88
C VAL A 5 16.36 2.00 0.67
N PRO A 6 15.61 2.22 -0.40
CA PRO A 6 15.69 1.39 -1.59
C PRO A 6 16.92 1.77 -2.42
N VAL A 7 17.37 0.83 -3.24
CA VAL A 7 18.39 1.08 -4.25
C VAL A 7 17.72 1.66 -5.49
N ILE A 8 18.09 2.88 -5.86
CA ILE A 8 17.62 3.51 -7.11
C ILE A 8 18.28 2.79 -8.29
N THR A 9 17.47 2.36 -9.26
CA THR A 9 17.97 1.68 -10.45
C THR A 9 18.58 2.67 -11.44
N THR A 10 19.51 2.21 -12.26
CA THR A 10 20.11 3.03 -13.31
C THR A 10 19.07 3.56 -14.30
N LYS A 11 18.09 2.72 -14.67
CA LYS A 11 16.98 3.14 -15.55
C LYS A 11 16.04 4.12 -14.85
N GLY A 12 15.72 3.88 -13.59
CA GLY A 12 14.89 4.76 -12.80
C GLY A 12 15.53 6.13 -12.60
N LEU A 13 16.83 6.17 -12.35
CA LEU A 13 17.60 7.41 -12.26
C LEU A 13 17.53 8.20 -13.58
N ALA A 14 17.75 7.54 -14.71
CA ALA A 14 17.66 8.18 -16.03
C ALA A 14 16.23 8.69 -16.33
N ALA A 15 15.20 7.94 -15.96
CA ALA A 15 13.81 8.36 -16.13
C ALA A 15 13.48 9.59 -15.28
N ALA A 16 13.93 9.65 -14.02
CA ALA A 16 13.74 10.79 -13.15
C ALA A 16 14.44 12.06 -13.68
N PHE A 17 15.68 11.94 -14.17
CA PHE A 17 16.40 13.06 -14.78
C PHE A 17 15.77 13.53 -16.09
N ASN A 18 15.26 12.61 -16.92
CA ASN A 18 14.57 12.99 -18.16
C ASN A 18 13.28 13.74 -17.86
N ALA A 19 12.53 13.30 -16.86
CA ALA A 19 11.34 13.98 -16.41
C ALA A 19 11.63 15.40 -15.89
N ASP A 20 12.69 15.55 -15.09
CA ASP A 20 13.14 16.86 -14.58
C ASP A 20 13.52 17.82 -15.71
N ASN A 21 14.26 17.34 -16.73
CA ASN A 21 14.62 18.15 -17.90
C ASN A 21 13.43 18.56 -18.77
N THR A 22 12.35 17.82 -18.75
CA THR A 22 11.10 18.14 -19.47
C THR A 22 10.13 18.95 -18.64
N GLY A 23 10.45 19.22 -17.35
CA GLY A 23 9.54 19.87 -16.40
C GLY A 23 8.41 18.97 -15.91
N LEU A 24 8.48 17.67 -16.18
CA LEU A 24 7.53 16.66 -15.71
C LEU A 24 8.20 15.82 -14.63
N ALA A 25 7.55 15.65 -13.49
CA ALA A 25 8.05 14.75 -12.45
C ALA A 25 7.79 13.29 -12.83
N ALA A 26 8.73 12.38 -12.51
CA ALA A 26 8.52 10.95 -12.65
C ALA A 26 7.45 10.49 -11.64
N LYS A 27 6.44 9.76 -12.11
CA LYS A 27 5.30 9.35 -11.28
C LYS A 27 5.40 7.89 -10.87
N ILE A 28 5.41 7.61 -9.56
CA ILE A 28 5.26 6.25 -9.04
C ILE A 28 3.77 5.92 -9.02
N THR A 29 3.38 4.86 -9.73
CA THR A 29 1.98 4.43 -9.87
C THR A 29 1.71 3.04 -9.31
N HIS A 30 2.72 2.17 -9.27
CA HIS A 30 2.59 0.79 -8.82
C HIS A 30 3.70 0.35 -7.89
N ILE A 31 3.37 -0.61 -7.03
CA ILE A 31 4.30 -1.35 -6.18
C ILE A 31 4.25 -2.82 -6.58
N ALA A 32 5.41 -3.39 -6.92
CA ALA A 32 5.57 -4.82 -7.14
C ALA A 32 6.09 -5.49 -5.87
N LEU A 33 5.53 -6.62 -5.52
CA LEU A 33 5.90 -7.43 -4.36
C LEU A 33 6.40 -8.80 -4.82
N GLY A 34 7.51 -9.25 -4.24
CA GLY A 34 8.08 -10.53 -4.57
C GLY A 34 8.61 -11.30 -3.37
N GLU A 35 8.97 -12.57 -3.58
CA GLU A 35 9.35 -13.47 -2.51
C GLU A 35 10.84 -13.80 -2.45
N HIS A 36 11.65 -13.29 -3.39
CA HIS A 36 13.08 -13.60 -3.44
C HIS A 36 13.91 -12.59 -2.64
N GLY A 37 14.53 -13.06 -1.55
CA GLY A 37 15.41 -12.25 -0.71
C GLY A 37 16.84 -12.23 -1.25
N ARG A 38 17.40 -11.04 -1.45
CA ARG A 38 18.76 -10.82 -1.94
C ARG A 38 19.28 -9.43 -1.56
N THR A 39 20.52 -9.15 -1.90
CA THR A 39 21.04 -7.77 -1.94
C THR A 39 20.68 -7.16 -3.28
N PRO A 40 19.91 -6.06 -3.33
CA PRO A 40 19.48 -5.46 -4.59
C PRO A 40 20.64 -4.78 -5.33
N SER A 41 20.54 -4.73 -6.67
CA SER A 41 21.50 -4.11 -7.56
C SER A 41 20.91 -2.93 -8.33
N LYS A 42 21.72 -1.91 -8.61
CA LYS A 42 21.33 -0.75 -9.46
C LYS A 42 20.95 -1.12 -10.89
N ASN A 43 21.40 -2.28 -11.38
CA ASN A 43 21.16 -2.71 -12.76
C ASN A 43 19.89 -3.51 -12.94
N GLU A 44 19.10 -3.67 -11.88
CA GLU A 44 17.84 -4.41 -11.95
C GLU A 44 16.78 -3.62 -12.72
N ILE A 45 16.02 -4.36 -13.52
CA ILE A 45 14.93 -3.81 -14.33
C ILE A 45 13.57 -4.40 -13.96
N SER A 46 13.56 -5.46 -13.15
CA SER A 46 12.39 -6.15 -12.63
C SER A 46 12.75 -6.88 -11.35
N LEU A 47 11.76 -7.25 -10.56
CA LEU A 47 11.96 -8.16 -9.42
C LEU A 47 12.38 -9.54 -9.92
N THR A 48 13.13 -10.27 -9.11
CA THR A 48 13.58 -11.64 -9.45
C THR A 48 12.42 -12.62 -9.43
N LYS A 49 11.52 -12.48 -8.46
CA LYS A 49 10.36 -13.36 -8.32
C LYS A 49 9.12 -12.56 -7.90
N GLU A 50 8.65 -11.71 -8.82
CA GLU A 50 7.42 -10.94 -8.65
C GLU A 50 6.23 -11.89 -8.47
N ARG A 51 5.42 -11.66 -7.45
CA ARG A 51 4.22 -12.43 -7.12
C ARG A 51 2.95 -11.61 -7.26
N LEU A 52 3.04 -10.32 -7.03
CA LEU A 52 1.90 -9.44 -7.04
C LEU A 52 2.34 -8.02 -7.41
N ARG A 53 1.52 -7.33 -8.19
CA ARG A 53 1.67 -5.90 -8.48
C ARG A 53 0.37 -5.20 -8.12
N VAL A 54 0.47 -4.15 -7.33
CA VAL A 54 -0.67 -3.36 -6.86
C VAL A 54 -0.50 -1.89 -7.20
N PRO A 55 -1.57 -1.17 -7.50
CA PRO A 55 -1.50 0.27 -7.66
C PRO A 55 -1.19 0.94 -6.31
N VAL A 56 -0.56 2.09 -6.38
CA VAL A 56 -0.40 2.95 -5.21
C VAL A 56 -1.79 3.44 -4.77
N ALA A 57 -2.10 3.33 -3.48
CA ALA A 57 -3.37 3.80 -2.93
C ALA A 57 -3.34 5.31 -2.69
N ASP A 58 -2.28 5.79 -2.05
CA ASP A 58 -2.06 7.19 -1.76
C ASP A 58 -0.55 7.46 -1.58
N GLY A 59 -0.17 8.72 -1.72
CA GLY A 59 1.20 9.15 -1.51
C GLY A 59 1.31 10.62 -1.18
N ALA A 60 2.20 10.94 -0.26
CA ALA A 60 2.45 12.29 0.19
C ALA A 60 3.96 12.58 0.24
N ARG A 61 4.34 13.77 -0.19
CA ARG A 61 5.69 14.26 -0.01
C ARG A 61 5.90 14.66 1.45
N ILE A 62 6.93 14.12 2.09
CA ILE A 62 7.34 14.48 3.45
C ILE A 62 8.33 15.65 3.41
N ASN A 63 9.32 15.54 2.52
CA ASN A 63 10.32 16.58 2.25
C ASN A 63 10.87 16.44 0.81
N ASP A 64 11.88 17.21 0.46
CA ASP A 64 12.43 17.26 -0.90
C ASP A 64 12.97 15.90 -1.40
N HIS A 65 13.40 15.02 -0.50
CA HIS A 65 13.98 13.72 -0.82
C HIS A 65 13.25 12.55 -0.16
N GLN A 66 12.08 12.77 0.44
CA GLN A 66 11.33 11.72 1.11
C GLN A 66 9.86 11.76 0.73
N ILE A 67 9.34 10.60 0.35
CA ILE A 67 7.96 10.41 -0.06
C ILE A 67 7.35 9.29 0.78
N HIS A 68 6.19 9.53 1.37
CA HIS A 68 5.34 8.49 1.95
C HIS A 68 4.48 7.87 0.84
N ILE A 69 4.43 6.54 0.78
CA ILE A 69 3.61 5.80 -0.18
C ILE A 69 2.84 4.72 0.55
N THR A 70 1.57 4.59 0.21
CA THR A 70 0.70 3.53 0.73
C THR A 70 0.12 2.68 -0.39
N ALA A 71 -0.08 1.41 -0.11
CA ALA A 71 -0.75 0.47 -1.02
C ALA A 71 -1.51 -0.60 -0.26
N VAL A 72 -2.48 -1.19 -0.91
CA VAL A 72 -3.28 -2.30 -0.38
C VAL A 72 -3.10 -3.52 -1.28
N ALA A 73 -2.62 -4.61 -0.71
CA ALA A 73 -2.53 -5.90 -1.38
C ALA A 73 -3.64 -6.81 -0.85
N ASP A 74 -4.80 -6.76 -1.50
CA ASP A 74 -6.05 -7.45 -1.14
C ASP A 74 -6.35 -8.68 -2.00
N SER A 75 -5.49 -9.00 -2.97
CA SER A 75 -5.67 -10.08 -3.92
C SER A 75 -4.40 -10.90 -4.13
N GLY A 76 -4.48 -12.00 -4.85
CA GLY A 76 -3.33 -12.80 -5.26
C GLY A 76 -2.93 -13.90 -4.27
N PRO A 77 -1.80 -14.58 -4.51
CA PRO A 77 -1.35 -15.74 -3.74
C PRO A 77 -0.78 -15.36 -2.38
N ALA A 78 -0.65 -16.36 -1.51
CA ALA A 78 0.07 -16.24 -0.25
C ALA A 78 1.59 -16.33 -0.47
N PHE A 79 2.36 -15.42 0.13
CA PHE A 79 3.82 -15.45 0.11
C PHE A 79 4.45 -14.53 1.16
N TRP A 80 5.73 -14.75 1.43
CA TRP A 80 6.54 -13.85 2.25
C TRP A 80 7.16 -12.75 1.39
N VAL A 81 6.85 -11.50 1.68
CA VAL A 81 7.41 -10.34 0.98
C VAL A 81 8.87 -10.16 1.38
N ARG A 82 9.78 -10.33 0.41
CA ARG A 82 11.23 -10.15 0.56
C ARG A 82 11.84 -9.19 -0.44
N GLU A 83 11.07 -8.82 -1.48
CA GLU A 83 11.50 -7.82 -2.44
C GLU A 83 10.33 -6.90 -2.80
N ILE A 84 10.63 -5.62 -3.01
CA ILE A 84 9.66 -4.59 -3.35
C ILE A 84 10.25 -3.75 -4.48
N GLY A 85 9.49 -3.56 -5.55
CA GLY A 85 9.82 -2.67 -6.66
C GLY A 85 8.85 -1.50 -6.73
N PHE A 86 9.38 -0.31 -6.92
CA PHE A 86 8.59 0.91 -7.13
C PHE A 86 8.61 1.27 -8.61
N LEU A 87 7.45 1.25 -9.24
CA LEU A 87 7.29 1.34 -10.68
C LEU A 87 6.70 2.67 -11.09
N LEU A 88 7.28 3.25 -12.13
CA LEU A 88 6.76 4.45 -12.79
C LEU A 88 5.56 4.11 -13.69
N GLU A 89 4.90 5.13 -14.20
CA GLU A 89 3.73 5.03 -15.09
C GLU A 89 4.03 4.22 -16.36
N ASP A 90 5.24 4.32 -16.90
CA ASP A 90 5.69 3.58 -18.07
C ASP A 90 6.14 2.13 -17.76
N GLY A 91 6.06 1.71 -16.49
CA GLY A 91 6.52 0.40 -16.02
C GLY A 91 8.01 0.32 -15.70
N THR A 92 8.76 1.41 -15.83
CA THR A 92 10.17 1.46 -15.42
C THR A 92 10.29 1.29 -13.92
N MET A 93 11.16 0.39 -13.47
CA MET A 93 11.45 0.21 -12.05
C MET A 93 12.38 1.34 -11.57
N LEU A 94 11.82 2.30 -10.82
CA LEU A 94 12.55 3.42 -10.25
C LEU A 94 13.52 2.97 -9.17
N ALA A 95 13.03 2.15 -8.27
CA ALA A 95 13.76 1.72 -7.10
C ALA A 95 13.38 0.29 -6.71
N VAL A 96 14.32 -0.40 -6.06
CA VAL A 96 14.12 -1.77 -5.56
C VAL A 96 14.66 -1.88 -4.13
N TRP A 97 13.88 -2.55 -3.29
CA TRP A 97 14.32 -2.98 -1.97
C TRP A 97 14.24 -4.50 -1.89
N SER A 98 15.21 -5.13 -1.24
CA SER A 98 15.16 -6.56 -0.95
C SER A 98 15.98 -6.91 0.28
N ASP A 99 15.54 -7.91 1.04
CA ASP A 99 16.23 -8.47 2.19
C ASP A 99 16.00 -9.98 2.26
N VAL A 100 16.95 -10.71 2.83
CA VAL A 100 16.84 -12.14 3.09
C VAL A 100 15.73 -12.41 4.11
N ASN A 101 15.59 -11.53 5.11
CA ASN A 101 14.50 -11.60 6.07
C ASN A 101 13.21 -11.03 5.44
N PRO A 102 12.07 -11.71 5.63
CA PRO A 102 10.82 -11.22 5.10
C PRO A 102 10.36 -9.96 5.85
N LEU A 103 9.82 -8.99 5.11
CA LEU A 103 9.22 -7.79 5.66
C LEU A 103 7.84 -8.08 6.25
N ALA A 104 7.02 -8.85 5.52
CA ALA A 104 5.64 -9.16 5.88
C ALA A 104 5.17 -10.45 5.21
N TYR A 105 4.07 -11.00 5.70
CA TYR A 105 3.37 -12.11 5.07
C TYR A 105 2.10 -11.61 4.39
N LYS A 106 1.95 -11.89 3.11
CA LYS A 106 0.71 -11.69 2.34
C LYS A 106 -0.09 -12.98 2.38
N SER A 107 -1.30 -12.92 2.92
CA SER A 107 -2.24 -14.03 2.93
C SER A 107 -2.85 -14.26 1.54
N GLU A 108 -3.41 -15.43 1.30
CA GLU A 108 -4.11 -15.75 0.06
C GLU A 108 -5.41 -14.95 -0.08
N GLY A 109 -5.69 -14.47 -1.28
CA GLY A 109 -6.92 -13.75 -1.60
C GLY A 109 -7.08 -12.45 -0.83
N ASN A 110 -8.34 -12.13 -0.50
CA ASN A 110 -8.73 -10.89 0.19
C ASN A 110 -9.13 -11.11 1.67
N ALA A 111 -8.93 -12.31 2.21
CA ALA A 111 -9.36 -12.63 3.59
C ALA A 111 -8.70 -11.71 4.63
N VAL A 112 -7.42 -11.39 4.43
CA VAL A 112 -6.69 -10.40 5.23
C VAL A 112 -5.85 -9.55 4.26
N PRO A 113 -6.28 -8.33 3.93
CA PRO A 113 -5.50 -7.44 3.07
C PRO A 113 -4.20 -7.04 3.76
N LEU A 114 -3.10 -7.04 3.00
CA LEU A 114 -1.83 -6.53 3.48
C LEU A 114 -1.78 -5.02 3.19
N LEU A 115 -1.79 -4.23 4.26
CA LEU A 115 -1.63 -2.79 4.19
C LEU A 115 -0.15 -2.44 4.23
N LEU A 116 0.30 -1.73 3.22
CA LEU A 116 1.68 -1.32 3.05
C LEU A 116 1.79 0.19 3.20
N GLY A 117 2.74 0.62 4.01
CA GLY A 117 3.10 2.04 4.15
C GLY A 117 4.61 2.16 4.24
N PHE A 118 5.21 2.93 3.33
CA PHE A 118 6.65 3.10 3.21
C PHE A 118 7.03 4.56 3.15
N ASP A 119 8.07 4.92 3.90
CA ASP A 119 8.77 6.19 3.75
C ASP A 119 9.99 5.94 2.88
N LEU A 120 9.93 6.35 1.61
CA LEU A 120 11.03 6.20 0.67
C LEU A 120 11.98 7.35 0.78
N VAL A 121 13.25 7.06 1.01
CA VAL A 121 14.35 8.03 0.97
C VAL A 121 14.99 7.97 -0.40
N LEU A 122 14.92 9.09 -1.12
CA LEU A 122 15.34 9.24 -2.53
C LEU A 122 16.50 10.25 -2.68
N GLU A 123 17.46 10.21 -1.77
CA GLU A 123 18.59 11.19 -1.73
C GLU A 123 19.42 11.21 -3.01
N ALA A 124 19.45 10.12 -3.79
CA ALA A 124 20.19 10.05 -5.04
C ALA A 124 19.49 10.73 -6.22
N LEU A 125 18.25 11.23 -6.03
CA LEU A 125 17.46 11.89 -7.06
C LEU A 125 17.43 13.40 -6.86
N PRO A 126 17.23 14.18 -7.95
CA PRO A 126 17.00 15.61 -7.82
C PRO A 126 15.80 15.90 -6.91
N ALA A 127 15.87 17.00 -6.17
CA ALA A 127 14.77 17.43 -5.32
C ALA A 127 13.48 17.57 -6.15
N GLN A 128 12.38 17.00 -5.64
CA GLN A 128 11.06 17.07 -6.26
C GLN A 128 10.91 16.43 -7.67
N SER A 129 11.92 15.67 -8.13
CA SER A 129 11.88 14.99 -9.44
C SER A 129 10.89 13.81 -9.50
N VAL A 130 10.41 13.33 -8.36
CA VAL A 130 9.49 12.21 -8.26
C VAL A 130 8.21 12.63 -7.55
N THR A 131 7.07 12.20 -8.08
CA THR A 131 5.75 12.33 -7.48
C THR A 131 5.11 10.95 -7.34
N VAL A 132 4.01 10.89 -6.58
CA VAL A 132 3.20 9.68 -6.43
C VAL A 132 1.83 9.98 -6.98
N GLU A 133 1.32 9.07 -7.80
CA GLU A 133 -0.05 9.09 -8.26
C GLU A 133 -0.77 7.86 -7.71
N GLY A 134 -1.63 8.11 -6.73
CA GLY A 134 -2.42 7.06 -6.07
C GLY A 134 -3.85 6.99 -6.60
N THR A 135 -4.51 5.87 -6.36
CA THR A 135 -5.93 5.67 -6.70
C THR A 135 -6.87 6.45 -5.78
N GLY A 136 -6.35 7.08 -4.71
CA GLY A 136 -7.13 7.74 -3.68
C GLY A 136 -7.85 6.77 -2.74
N ALA A 137 -7.45 5.50 -2.71
CA ALA A 137 -8.02 4.51 -1.81
C ALA A 137 -7.69 4.85 -0.35
N ASN A 138 -8.73 4.97 0.48
CA ASN A 138 -8.55 5.22 1.91
C ASN A 138 -8.19 3.92 2.62
N LEU A 139 -6.94 3.80 3.08
CA LEU A 139 -6.45 2.62 3.82
C LEU A 139 -7.27 2.32 5.09
N SER A 140 -7.68 3.36 5.79
CA SER A 140 -8.53 3.19 6.98
C SER A 140 -9.88 2.57 6.62
N LEU A 141 -10.48 2.99 5.51
CA LEU A 141 -11.73 2.41 5.02
C LEU A 141 -11.52 0.96 4.54
N ALA A 142 -10.43 0.68 3.82
CA ALA A 142 -10.11 -0.68 3.38
C ALA A 142 -9.84 -1.64 4.56
N ALA A 143 -9.15 -1.15 5.62
CA ALA A 143 -8.82 -1.96 6.79
C ALA A 143 -10.00 -2.17 7.75
N TRP A 144 -10.86 -1.16 7.91
CA TRP A 144 -11.86 -1.11 8.97
C TRP A 144 -13.30 -1.03 8.48
N GLY A 145 -13.51 -0.83 7.17
CA GLY A 145 -14.84 -0.59 6.59
C GLY A 145 -15.82 -1.72 6.90
N GLU A 146 -15.41 -2.98 6.76
CA GLU A 146 -16.26 -4.13 7.08
C GLU A 146 -16.58 -4.23 8.59
N GLN A 147 -15.61 -3.92 9.45
CA GLN A 147 -15.82 -3.91 10.90
C GLN A 147 -16.77 -2.80 11.34
N TYR A 148 -16.67 -1.61 10.72
CA TYR A 148 -17.59 -0.52 11.00
C TYR A 148 -19.02 -0.85 10.56
N THR A 149 -19.19 -1.43 9.38
CA THR A 149 -20.51 -1.85 8.89
C THR A 149 -21.11 -2.97 9.74
N ALA A 150 -20.32 -3.97 10.12
CA ALA A 150 -20.77 -5.07 11.00
C ALA A 150 -21.15 -4.55 12.39
N THR A 151 -20.37 -3.64 12.96
CA THR A 151 -20.65 -3.04 14.27
C THR A 151 -21.91 -2.17 14.22
N ALA A 152 -22.08 -1.38 13.16
CA ALA A 152 -23.27 -0.58 12.97
C ALA A 152 -24.53 -1.46 12.82
N ALA A 153 -24.46 -2.54 12.03
CA ALA A 153 -25.55 -3.49 11.88
C ALA A 153 -25.93 -4.17 13.22
N ALA A 154 -24.93 -4.60 14.00
CA ALA A 154 -25.16 -5.19 15.32
C ALA A 154 -25.78 -4.19 16.30
N ALA A 155 -25.37 -2.93 16.25
CA ALA A 155 -25.97 -1.88 17.09
C ALA A 155 -27.45 -1.65 16.74
N VAL A 156 -27.79 -1.60 15.45
CA VAL A 156 -29.19 -1.45 15.00
C VAL A 156 -30.04 -2.66 15.41
N ASP A 157 -29.52 -3.88 15.24
CA ASP A 157 -30.24 -5.10 15.66
C ASP A 157 -30.47 -5.14 17.18
N ASN A 158 -29.46 -4.76 17.97
CA ASN A 158 -29.62 -4.64 19.43
C ASN A 158 -30.65 -3.58 19.83
N MET A 159 -30.69 -2.43 19.16
CA MET A 159 -31.70 -1.40 19.38
C MET A 159 -33.10 -1.92 19.06
N ALA A 160 -33.27 -2.61 17.93
CA ALA A 160 -34.56 -3.19 17.54
C ALA A 160 -35.04 -4.23 18.54
N ARG A 161 -34.16 -5.10 19.03
CA ARG A 161 -34.47 -6.09 20.07
C ARG A 161 -34.86 -5.42 21.40
N HIS A 162 -34.16 -4.36 21.78
CA HIS A 162 -34.43 -3.63 23.00
C HIS A 162 -35.82 -2.97 22.98
N VAL A 163 -36.16 -2.32 21.86
CA VAL A 163 -37.50 -1.75 21.66
C VAL A 163 -38.59 -2.84 21.70
N GLY A 164 -38.36 -3.99 21.05
CA GLY A 164 -39.26 -5.13 21.09
C GLY A 164 -39.48 -5.67 22.50
N LEU A 165 -38.44 -5.74 23.33
CA LEU A 165 -38.55 -6.14 24.74
C LEU A 165 -39.32 -5.11 25.56
N LEU A 166 -39.10 -3.82 25.36
CA LEU A 166 -39.84 -2.76 26.04
C LEU A 166 -41.35 -2.86 25.78
N PHE A 167 -41.76 -3.06 24.52
CA PHE A 167 -43.18 -3.25 24.19
C PHE A 167 -43.78 -4.48 24.88
N ARG A 168 -43.05 -5.59 24.93
CA ARG A 168 -43.51 -6.80 25.64
C ARG A 168 -43.69 -6.58 27.14
N VAL A 169 -42.76 -5.88 27.78
CA VAL A 169 -42.87 -5.53 29.20
C VAL A 169 -44.10 -4.64 29.45
N MET A 170 -44.28 -3.60 28.61
CA MET A 170 -45.45 -2.71 28.72
C MET A 170 -46.77 -3.42 28.50
N GLU A 171 -46.83 -4.48 27.68
CA GLU A 171 -48.06 -5.31 27.54
C GLU A 171 -48.29 -6.18 28.77
N LEU A 172 -47.25 -6.73 29.39
CA LEU A 172 -47.36 -7.53 30.60
C LEU A 172 -47.79 -6.74 31.83
N GLU A 173 -47.42 -5.46 31.91
CA GLU A 173 -47.80 -4.56 33.00
C GLU A 173 -49.27 -4.07 32.91
N LYS A 174 -49.92 -4.27 31.76
CA LYS A 174 -51.36 -3.90 31.56
C LYS A 174 -52.35 -5.00 31.91
N ASN A 175 -51.86 -6.22 32.11
CA ASN A 175 -52.68 -7.37 32.53
C ASN A 175 -52.48 -7.69 34.00
#